data_c2d6f3ac68c277ce0b25503cc2c00e5b
#
_entry.id   c2d6f3ac68c277ce0b25503cc2c00e5b
#
_cell.length_a   1.000
_cell.length_b   1.000
_cell.length_c   1.000
_cell.angle_alpha   90.00
_cell.angle_beta   90.00
_cell.angle_gamma   90.00
#
_symmetry.space_group_name_H-M   'P 1'
#
loop_
_entity.id
_entity.type
_entity.pdbx_description
1 polymer ?
#
loop_
_entity_poly.entity_id
_entity_poly.type
_entity_poly.pdbx_seq_one_letter_code
_entity_poly.pdbx_strand_id
1 'polypeptide(L)'
;MANETNNKNFRIESDLLGELQVPANAYYGVQTQRAVNNYHISGKRMCDYPDYVIAMAYVKLAAVETNRELGEINNEICDAMAQACREIIDGKFHEDFVTDMVQGGAGTSVNMNANEVIANRACEILGHNKGEFKYCAPNDHANCGQSTNDAYPTAIHVALLRMNKTLVEKLAKLIASFRKKAEEFKHDI
;
A
#
# COMPACT_ATOMS: atom_id res chain seq x y z
N MET A 1 34.97 -0.63 25.18
CA MET A 1 34.19 0.56 24.79
C MET A 1 33.81 0.37 23.33
N ALA A 2 32.61 -0.14 23.09
CA ALA A 2 32.09 -0.34 21.74
C ALA A 2 31.60 1.01 21.22
N ASN A 3 32.03 1.37 20.03
CA ASN A 3 31.64 2.58 19.32
C ASN A 3 30.13 2.57 19.09
N GLU A 4 29.38 3.36 19.85
CA GLU A 4 28.06 3.84 19.49
C GLU A 4 28.18 4.86 18.34
N THR A 5 28.45 4.40 17.14
CA THR A 5 28.14 5.17 15.95
C THR A 5 26.62 5.18 15.83
N ASN A 6 26.03 6.26 16.36
CA ASN A 6 24.62 6.60 16.23
C ASN A 6 24.32 6.70 14.71
N ASN A 7 23.85 5.59 14.12
CA ASN A 7 23.64 5.47 12.68
C ASN A 7 22.28 6.16 12.36
N LYS A 8 22.31 7.49 12.20
CA LYS A 8 21.15 8.35 11.93
C LYS A 8 20.32 7.93 10.69
N ASN A 9 20.79 6.96 9.93
CA ASN A 9 20.18 6.53 8.68
C ASN A 9 19.19 5.36 8.84
N PHE A 10 19.19 4.67 10.00
CA PHE A 10 18.36 3.50 10.26
C PHE A 10 17.71 3.60 11.63
N ARG A 11 16.53 3.02 11.77
CA ARG A 11 15.88 2.71 13.04
C ARG A 11 15.83 1.19 13.23
N ILE A 12 15.81 0.73 14.46
CA ILE A 12 15.65 -0.70 14.78
C ILE A 12 14.17 -0.94 15.03
N GLU A 13 13.60 -1.89 14.31
CA GLU A 13 12.28 -2.44 14.57
C GLU A 13 12.39 -3.94 14.83
N SER A 14 11.43 -4.50 15.57
CA SER A 14 11.40 -5.92 15.91
C SER A 14 10.04 -6.53 15.64
N ASP A 15 10.05 -7.81 15.26
CA ASP A 15 8.88 -8.68 15.15
C ASP A 15 9.19 -10.04 15.84
N LEU A 16 8.33 -11.04 15.63
CA LEU A 16 8.53 -12.39 16.20
C LEU A 16 9.79 -13.10 15.69
N LEU A 17 10.39 -12.63 14.60
CA LEU A 17 11.62 -13.17 14.02
C LEU A 17 12.89 -12.44 14.52
N GLY A 18 12.74 -11.39 15.33
CA GLY A 18 13.81 -10.60 15.91
C GLY A 18 13.96 -9.22 15.32
N GLU A 19 15.06 -8.55 15.63
CA GLU A 19 15.36 -7.18 15.23
C GLU A 19 15.86 -7.08 13.78
N LEU A 20 15.53 -5.97 13.14
CA LEU A 20 16.03 -5.61 11.81
C LEU A 20 16.19 -4.10 11.69
N GLN A 21 17.17 -3.66 10.91
CA GLN A 21 17.35 -2.26 10.55
C GLN A 21 16.39 -1.89 9.43
N VAL A 22 15.64 -0.81 9.63
CA VAL A 22 14.73 -0.20 8.64
C VAL A 22 15.24 1.21 8.39
N PRO A 23 15.27 1.72 7.13
CA PRO A 23 15.67 3.10 6.87
C PRO A 23 14.87 4.09 7.71
N ALA A 24 15.55 5.03 8.36
CA ALA A 24 14.92 5.92 9.35
C ALA A 24 13.81 6.80 8.74
N ASN A 25 13.94 7.16 7.47
CA ASN A 25 12.96 7.97 6.74
C ASN A 25 11.78 7.17 6.16
N ALA A 26 11.93 5.84 5.97
CA ALA A 26 10.89 5.01 5.38
C ALA A 26 9.63 4.95 6.25
N TYR A 27 8.45 4.87 5.60
CA TYR A 27 7.18 4.64 6.28
C TYR A 27 6.82 3.16 6.40
N TYR A 28 7.43 2.30 5.60
CA TYR A 28 7.31 0.86 5.82
C TYR A 28 8.12 0.42 7.06
N GLY A 29 7.85 -0.79 7.55
CA GLY A 29 8.46 -1.32 8.76
C GLY A 29 9.24 -2.63 8.54
N VAL A 30 9.46 -3.34 9.65
CA VAL A 30 10.31 -4.54 9.71
C VAL A 30 9.81 -5.68 8.81
N GLN A 31 8.50 -5.91 8.72
CA GLN A 31 7.96 -7.02 7.90
C GLN A 31 8.13 -6.73 6.41
N THR A 32 7.91 -5.49 5.99
CA THR A 32 8.19 -5.05 4.62
C THR A 32 9.68 -5.14 4.32
N GLN A 33 10.56 -4.73 5.24
CA GLN A 33 12.01 -4.86 5.05
C GLN A 33 12.43 -6.32 4.88
N ARG A 34 11.83 -7.27 5.63
CA ARG A 34 12.06 -8.71 5.41
C ARG A 34 11.59 -9.15 4.03
N ALA A 35 10.43 -8.69 3.59
CA ALA A 35 9.92 -9.01 2.26
C ALA A 35 10.85 -8.49 1.16
N VAL A 36 11.34 -7.26 1.28
CA VAL A 36 12.33 -6.67 0.36
C VAL A 36 13.62 -7.49 0.34
N ASN A 37 14.10 -7.96 1.49
CA ASN A 37 15.30 -8.79 1.56
C ASN A 37 15.10 -10.21 0.97
N ASN A 38 13.87 -10.71 0.94
CA ASN A 38 13.56 -12.10 0.59
C ASN A 38 13.05 -12.26 -0.87
N TYR A 39 12.33 -11.25 -1.40
CA TYR A 39 11.69 -11.36 -2.72
C TYR A 39 12.32 -10.40 -3.73
N HIS A 40 13.05 -10.98 -4.69
CA HIS A 40 13.66 -10.29 -5.84
C HIS A 40 13.31 -11.05 -7.12
N ILE A 41 11.99 -11.17 -7.41
CA ILE A 41 11.50 -12.11 -8.43
C ILE A 41 11.16 -11.38 -9.73
N SER A 42 10.27 -10.39 -9.68
CA SER A 42 9.79 -9.71 -10.88
C SER A 42 10.58 -8.44 -11.23
N GLY A 43 11.27 -7.85 -10.26
CA GLY A 43 11.88 -6.54 -10.39
C GLY A 43 10.84 -5.39 -10.52
N LYS A 44 9.56 -5.69 -10.29
CA LYS A 44 8.46 -4.73 -10.25
C LYS A 44 7.96 -4.59 -8.83
N ARG A 45 7.88 -3.36 -8.34
CA ARG A 45 7.40 -3.05 -7.00
C ARG A 45 5.95 -2.57 -7.04
N MET A 46 5.27 -2.64 -5.93
CA MET A 46 3.89 -2.14 -5.81
C MET A 46 3.79 -0.65 -6.18
N CYS A 47 4.77 0.18 -5.81
CA CYS A 47 4.81 1.61 -6.15
C CYS A 47 4.89 1.90 -7.67
N ASP A 48 5.31 0.94 -8.48
CA ASP A 48 5.30 1.06 -9.94
C ASP A 48 3.87 1.06 -10.52
N TYR A 49 2.86 0.75 -9.69
CA TYR A 49 1.44 0.70 -10.02
C TYR A 49 0.61 1.61 -9.11
N PRO A 50 0.61 2.95 -9.31
CA PRO A 50 -0.05 3.91 -8.42
C PRO A 50 -1.53 3.60 -8.16
N ASP A 51 -2.28 3.15 -9.18
CA ASP A 51 -3.69 2.77 -9.02
C ASP A 51 -3.88 1.60 -8.04
N TYR A 52 -2.88 0.72 -7.91
CA TYR A 52 -2.92 -0.37 -6.94
C TYR A 52 -2.64 0.11 -5.52
N VAL A 53 -1.67 1.01 -5.34
CA VAL A 53 -1.40 1.66 -4.04
C VAL A 53 -2.66 2.40 -3.56
N ILE A 54 -3.27 3.20 -4.43
CA ILE A 54 -4.52 3.92 -4.13
C ILE A 54 -5.65 2.95 -3.79
N ALA A 55 -5.81 1.86 -4.55
CA ALA A 55 -6.84 0.87 -4.29
C ALA A 55 -6.67 0.19 -2.93
N MET A 56 -5.43 -0.15 -2.55
CA MET A 56 -5.14 -0.70 -1.22
C MET A 56 -5.50 0.31 -0.12
N ALA A 57 -5.18 1.60 -0.31
CA ALA A 57 -5.53 2.64 0.64
C ALA A 57 -7.06 2.81 0.78
N TYR A 58 -7.85 2.68 -0.29
CA TYR A 58 -9.32 2.66 -0.20
C TYR A 58 -9.84 1.48 0.61
N VAL A 59 -9.30 0.28 0.40
CA VAL A 59 -9.69 -0.91 1.18
C VAL A 59 -9.39 -0.70 2.66
N LYS A 60 -8.20 -0.19 2.98
CA LYS A 60 -7.81 0.09 4.37
C LYS A 60 -8.65 1.20 5.00
N LEU A 61 -8.97 2.26 4.25
CA LEU A 61 -9.85 3.32 4.73
C LEU A 61 -11.25 2.78 5.07
N ALA A 62 -11.84 1.95 4.19
CA ALA A 62 -13.14 1.33 4.44
C ALA A 62 -13.13 0.47 5.71
N ALA A 63 -12.06 -0.33 5.92
CA ALA A 63 -11.90 -1.13 7.12
C ALA A 63 -11.77 -0.27 8.38
N VAL A 64 -11.00 0.82 8.35
CA VAL A 64 -10.85 1.77 9.45
C VAL A 64 -12.20 2.39 9.84
N GLU A 65 -12.96 2.88 8.85
CA GLU A 65 -14.26 3.50 9.11
C GLU A 65 -15.26 2.49 9.68
N THR A 66 -15.25 1.24 9.20
CA THR A 66 -16.08 0.16 9.73
C THR A 66 -15.71 -0.19 11.17
N ASN A 67 -14.42 -0.35 11.48
CA ASN A 67 -13.95 -0.63 12.83
C ASN A 67 -14.27 0.52 13.81
N ARG A 68 -14.28 1.77 13.33
CA ARG A 68 -14.74 2.93 14.09
C ARG A 68 -16.22 2.79 14.46
N GLU A 69 -17.08 2.50 13.48
CA GLU A 69 -18.53 2.35 13.71
C GLU A 69 -18.86 1.21 14.66
N LEU A 70 -18.09 0.13 14.62
CA LEU A 70 -18.23 -1.02 15.50
C LEU A 70 -17.63 -0.80 16.90
N GLY A 71 -16.85 0.26 17.10
CA GLY A 71 -16.16 0.54 18.36
C GLY A 71 -14.98 -0.40 18.68
N GLU A 72 -14.44 -1.08 17.64
CA GLU A 72 -13.32 -2.02 17.80
C GLU A 72 -11.98 -1.28 18.01
N ILE A 73 -11.84 -0.06 17.48
CA ILE A 73 -10.64 0.77 17.58
C ILE A 73 -11.04 2.15 18.10
N ASN A 74 -10.18 2.71 18.95
CA ASN A 74 -10.34 4.07 19.47
C ASN A 74 -10.46 5.10 18.34
N ASN A 75 -11.37 6.06 18.48
CA ASN A 75 -11.66 7.09 17.48
C ASN A 75 -10.42 7.92 17.09
N GLU A 76 -9.55 8.25 18.02
CA GLU A 76 -8.33 9.02 17.77
C GLU A 76 -7.38 8.26 16.84
N ILE A 77 -7.21 6.96 17.07
CA ILE A 77 -6.40 6.07 16.20
C ILE A 77 -7.07 5.94 14.84
N CYS A 78 -8.39 5.76 14.78
CA CYS A 78 -9.13 5.71 13.53
C CYS A 78 -8.99 6.99 12.72
N ASP A 79 -9.06 8.16 13.35
CA ASP A 79 -8.89 9.46 12.67
C ASP A 79 -7.49 9.58 12.07
N ALA A 80 -6.46 9.20 12.81
CA ALA A 80 -5.07 9.21 12.33
C ALA A 80 -4.86 8.25 11.16
N MET A 81 -5.37 7.01 11.25
CA MET A 81 -5.27 6.03 10.15
C MET A 81 -6.08 6.47 8.92
N ALA A 82 -7.28 7.00 9.10
CA ALA A 82 -8.11 7.49 8.00
C ALA A 82 -7.43 8.67 7.29
N GLN A 83 -6.79 9.57 8.04
CA GLN A 83 -5.99 10.64 7.46
C GLN A 83 -4.80 10.07 6.68
N ALA A 84 -4.06 9.11 7.23
CA ALA A 84 -2.95 8.45 6.54
C ALA A 84 -3.41 7.80 5.22
N CYS A 85 -4.54 7.09 5.23
CA CYS A 85 -5.12 6.50 4.01
C CYS A 85 -5.47 7.56 2.96
N ARG A 86 -6.07 8.69 3.36
CA ARG A 86 -6.40 9.79 2.45
C ARG A 86 -5.14 10.42 1.85
N GLU A 87 -4.09 10.61 2.64
CA GLU A 87 -2.80 11.10 2.16
C GLU A 87 -2.17 10.16 1.10
N ILE A 88 -2.30 8.84 1.28
CA ILE A 88 -1.86 7.85 0.28
C ILE A 88 -2.72 7.92 -0.99
N ILE A 89 -4.04 8.06 -0.85
CA ILE A 89 -4.96 8.24 -1.99
C ILE A 89 -4.62 9.49 -2.79
N ASP A 90 -4.18 10.57 -2.12
CA ASP A 90 -3.74 11.82 -2.72
C ASP A 90 -2.32 11.75 -3.33
N GLY A 91 -1.68 10.59 -3.31
CA GLY A 91 -0.39 10.32 -3.97
C GLY A 91 0.84 10.46 -3.08
N LYS A 92 0.70 10.64 -1.75
CA LYS A 92 1.82 10.67 -0.83
C LYS A 92 2.28 9.25 -0.46
N PHE A 93 3.55 9.10 -0.11
CA PHE A 93 4.16 7.86 0.41
C PHE A 93 4.14 6.67 -0.57
N HIS A 94 3.87 6.88 -1.85
CA HIS A 94 3.81 5.79 -2.83
C HIS A 94 5.15 5.06 -2.94
N GLU A 95 6.28 5.77 -2.83
CA GLU A 95 7.63 5.20 -2.85
C GLU A 95 7.93 4.24 -1.70
N ASP A 96 7.14 4.28 -0.62
CA ASP A 96 7.26 3.37 0.52
C ASP A 96 6.54 2.02 0.30
N PHE A 97 5.84 1.85 -0.82
CA PHE A 97 5.25 0.57 -1.23
C PHE A 97 6.24 -0.23 -2.08
N VAL A 98 7.23 -0.79 -1.40
CA VAL A 98 8.48 -1.31 -2.00
C VAL A 98 8.50 -2.81 -2.26
N THR A 99 7.47 -3.56 -1.84
CA THR A 99 7.41 -5.02 -2.03
C THR A 99 7.36 -5.41 -3.50
N ASP A 100 8.06 -6.50 -3.86
CA ASP A 100 7.95 -7.12 -5.19
C ASP A 100 6.50 -7.55 -5.46
N MET A 101 6.03 -7.38 -6.71
CA MET A 101 4.68 -7.79 -7.11
C MET A 101 4.48 -9.31 -7.08
N VAL A 102 5.56 -10.09 -7.19
CA VAL A 102 5.56 -11.55 -7.04
C VAL A 102 6.17 -11.90 -5.69
N GLN A 103 5.37 -12.53 -4.83
CA GLN A 103 5.73 -12.85 -3.46
C GLN A 103 5.03 -14.14 -3.01
N GLY A 104 5.44 -14.70 -1.87
CA GLY A 104 4.80 -15.89 -1.32
C GLY A 104 3.41 -15.62 -0.73
N GLY A 105 2.56 -16.66 -0.69
CA GLY A 105 1.22 -16.60 -0.13
C GLY A 105 0.23 -15.80 -0.98
N ALA A 106 -0.84 -15.30 -0.35
CA ALA A 106 -1.92 -14.57 -0.99
C ALA A 106 -1.77 -13.04 -0.83
N GLY A 107 -0.56 -12.50 -1.03
CA GLY A 107 -0.30 -11.06 -0.96
C GLY A 107 0.03 -10.55 0.44
N THR A 108 0.48 -11.39 1.34
CA THR A 108 0.76 -11.03 2.74
C THR A 108 1.77 -9.87 2.85
N SER A 109 2.85 -9.90 2.08
CA SER A 109 3.87 -8.84 2.13
C SER A 109 3.34 -7.49 1.66
N VAL A 110 2.52 -7.45 0.60
CA VAL A 110 1.86 -6.22 0.12
C VAL A 110 0.87 -5.70 1.16
N ASN A 111 0.04 -6.57 1.75
CA ASN A 111 -0.89 -6.17 2.79
C ASN A 111 -0.16 -5.59 4.01
N MET A 112 0.92 -6.24 4.45
CA MET A 112 1.72 -5.74 5.57
C MET A 112 2.46 -4.45 5.24
N ASN A 113 2.94 -4.28 4.02
CA ASN A 113 3.52 -3.02 3.57
C ASN A 113 2.52 -1.85 3.73
N ALA A 114 1.28 -2.04 3.28
CA ALA A 114 0.24 -1.03 3.48
C ALA A 114 -0.06 -0.78 4.97
N ASN A 115 -0.17 -1.85 5.77
CA ASN A 115 -0.41 -1.73 7.20
C ASN A 115 0.69 -0.92 7.91
N GLU A 116 1.96 -1.21 7.59
CA GLU A 116 3.10 -0.54 8.22
C GLU A 116 3.19 0.93 7.79
N VAL A 117 2.98 1.26 6.52
CA VAL A 117 2.96 2.65 6.03
C VAL A 117 1.86 3.44 6.73
N ILE A 118 0.64 2.89 6.80
CA ILE A 118 -0.50 3.54 7.47
C ILE A 118 -0.24 3.71 8.96
N ALA A 119 0.26 2.66 9.65
CA ALA A 119 0.51 2.70 11.08
C ALA A 119 1.63 3.70 11.43
N ASN A 120 2.73 3.73 10.68
CA ASN A 120 3.81 4.69 10.90
C ASN A 120 3.34 6.13 10.66
N ARG A 121 2.56 6.38 9.61
CA ARG A 121 2.00 7.71 9.38
C ARG A 121 1.00 8.10 10.46
N ALA A 122 0.15 7.17 10.91
CA ALA A 122 -0.77 7.40 12.03
C ALA A 122 -0.01 7.72 13.34
N CYS A 123 1.08 7.02 13.65
CA CYS A 123 1.94 7.35 14.79
C CYS A 123 2.44 8.80 14.73
N GLU A 124 2.90 9.28 13.56
CA GLU A 124 3.35 10.68 13.42
C GLU A 124 2.19 11.68 13.60
N ILE A 125 1.00 11.38 13.07
CA ILE A 125 -0.20 12.23 13.25
C ILE A 125 -0.58 12.34 14.73
N LEU A 126 -0.40 11.25 15.48
CA LEU A 126 -0.60 11.19 16.92
C LEU A 126 0.55 11.82 17.74
N GLY A 127 1.59 12.38 17.10
CA GLY A 127 2.72 13.03 17.76
C GLY A 127 3.82 12.08 18.25
N HIS A 128 3.89 10.88 17.68
CA HIS A 128 4.87 9.84 18.03
C HIS A 128 5.83 9.55 16.88
N ASN A 129 6.90 8.77 17.16
CA ASN A 129 7.85 8.42 16.11
C ASN A 129 7.41 7.18 15.33
N LYS A 130 7.92 7.04 14.11
CA LYS A 130 7.79 5.81 13.32
C LYS A 130 8.39 4.63 14.08
N GLY A 131 7.73 3.46 14.00
CA GLY A 131 8.11 2.25 14.75
C GLY A 131 7.57 2.19 16.18
N GLU A 132 6.93 3.24 16.70
CA GLU A 132 6.30 3.22 18.03
C GLU A 132 4.90 2.57 17.99
N PHE A 133 4.84 1.34 17.52
CA PHE A 133 3.61 0.57 17.26
C PHE A 133 2.73 0.30 18.49
N LYS A 134 3.16 0.67 19.68
CA LYS A 134 2.29 0.66 20.87
C LYS A 134 1.14 1.68 20.77
N TYR A 135 1.26 2.70 19.91
CA TYR A 135 0.23 3.72 19.70
C TYR A 135 -0.66 3.41 18.50
N CYS A 136 -0.08 2.91 17.40
CA CYS A 136 -0.82 2.41 16.27
C CYS A 136 -0.05 1.24 15.64
N ALA A 137 -0.54 0.01 15.87
CA ALA A 137 0.11 -1.21 15.40
C ALA A 137 -0.38 -1.61 14.01
N PRO A 138 0.53 -2.10 13.13
CA PRO A 138 0.16 -2.60 11.80
C PRO A 138 -0.84 -3.76 11.84
N ASN A 139 -0.68 -4.70 12.79
CA ASN A 139 -1.55 -5.88 12.91
C ASN A 139 -2.85 -5.56 13.67
N ASP A 140 -2.73 -4.97 14.86
CA ASP A 140 -3.85 -4.86 15.78
C ASP A 140 -4.80 -3.72 15.40
N HIS A 141 -4.29 -2.68 14.70
CA HIS A 141 -5.09 -1.53 14.28
C HIS A 141 -5.29 -1.48 12.76
N ALA A 142 -4.22 -1.33 11.95
CA ALA A 142 -4.36 -1.17 10.50
C ALA A 142 -4.90 -2.44 9.81
N ASN A 143 -4.72 -3.62 10.41
CA ASN A 143 -5.27 -4.89 9.92
C ASN A 143 -6.44 -5.44 10.75
N CYS A 144 -6.96 -4.69 11.69
CA CYS A 144 -8.07 -5.13 12.56
C CYS A 144 -9.25 -5.63 11.73
N GLY A 145 -9.76 -6.83 12.05
CA GLY A 145 -10.90 -7.46 11.39
C GLY A 145 -10.68 -7.87 9.93
N GLN A 146 -9.44 -7.89 9.44
CA GLN A 146 -9.14 -8.18 8.04
C GLN A 146 -8.28 -9.43 7.87
N SER A 147 -8.61 -10.21 6.83
CA SER A 147 -7.71 -11.21 6.26
C SER A 147 -6.97 -10.64 5.06
N THR A 148 -5.69 -11.01 4.87
CA THR A 148 -4.96 -10.71 3.63
C THR A 148 -5.69 -11.28 2.41
N ASN A 149 -6.28 -12.48 2.54
CA ASN A 149 -7.03 -13.15 1.46
C ASN A 149 -8.29 -12.38 1.03
N ASP A 150 -8.69 -11.38 1.78
CA ASP A 150 -9.79 -10.48 1.46
C ASP A 150 -9.27 -9.11 1.00
N ALA A 151 -8.47 -8.44 1.81
CA ALA A 151 -7.98 -7.09 1.52
C ALA A 151 -7.14 -7.03 0.23
N TYR A 152 -6.23 -7.99 0.03
CA TYR A 152 -5.35 -8.02 -1.14
C TYR A 152 -6.10 -8.19 -2.48
N PRO A 153 -6.95 -9.23 -2.68
CA PRO A 153 -7.66 -9.39 -3.93
C PRO A 153 -8.72 -8.30 -4.15
N THR A 154 -9.34 -7.77 -3.11
CA THR A 154 -10.25 -6.63 -3.23
C THR A 154 -9.53 -5.40 -3.78
N ALA A 155 -8.33 -5.10 -3.27
CA ALA A 155 -7.52 -4.00 -3.80
C ALA A 155 -7.13 -4.23 -5.27
N ILE A 156 -6.81 -5.46 -5.69
CA ILE A 156 -6.55 -5.79 -7.09
C ILE A 156 -7.79 -5.48 -7.96
N HIS A 157 -8.98 -5.91 -7.54
CA HIS A 157 -10.20 -5.66 -8.30
C HIS A 157 -10.49 -4.16 -8.42
N VAL A 158 -10.34 -3.40 -7.35
CA VAL A 158 -10.52 -1.94 -7.38
C VAL A 158 -9.48 -1.27 -8.29
N ALA A 159 -8.20 -1.70 -8.23
CA ALA A 159 -7.15 -1.20 -9.11
C ALA A 159 -7.46 -1.48 -10.59
N LEU A 160 -7.89 -2.70 -10.92
CA LEU A 160 -8.27 -3.07 -12.28
C LEU A 160 -9.44 -2.23 -12.80
N LEU A 161 -10.46 -1.96 -11.98
CA LEU A 161 -11.57 -1.08 -12.35
C LEU A 161 -11.11 0.34 -12.65
N ARG A 162 -10.18 0.88 -11.86
CA ARG A 162 -9.58 2.20 -12.08
C ARG A 162 -8.78 2.24 -13.39
N MET A 163 -7.89 1.28 -13.61
CA MET A 163 -7.05 1.19 -14.81
C MET A 163 -7.86 0.93 -16.09
N ASN A 164 -8.94 0.14 -15.98
CA ASN A 164 -9.81 -0.20 -17.12
C ASN A 164 -10.45 1.04 -17.76
N LYS A 165 -10.75 2.08 -17.00
CA LYS A 165 -11.31 3.33 -17.54
C LYS A 165 -10.42 3.91 -18.64
N THR A 166 -9.13 4.05 -18.39
CA THR A 166 -8.16 4.57 -19.36
C THR A 166 -8.02 3.65 -20.58
N LEU A 167 -8.05 2.32 -20.38
CA LEU A 167 -8.01 1.35 -21.46
C LEU A 167 -9.22 1.49 -22.38
N VAL A 168 -10.42 1.54 -21.82
CA VAL A 168 -11.68 1.68 -22.58
C VAL A 168 -11.69 2.97 -23.40
N GLU A 169 -11.25 4.10 -22.84
CA GLU A 169 -11.14 5.36 -23.56
C GLU A 169 -10.18 5.28 -24.76
N LYS A 170 -9.05 4.61 -24.62
CA LYS A 170 -8.08 4.39 -25.71
C LYS A 170 -8.63 3.45 -26.79
N LEU A 171 -9.32 2.38 -26.38
CA LEU A 171 -9.99 1.45 -27.31
C LEU A 171 -11.10 2.15 -28.09
N ALA A 172 -11.91 3.00 -27.48
CA ALA A 172 -12.92 3.77 -28.17
C ALA A 172 -12.33 4.65 -29.28
N LYS A 173 -11.20 5.33 -29.01
CA LYS A 173 -10.46 6.11 -30.03
C LYS A 173 -9.95 5.23 -31.18
N LEU A 174 -9.41 4.06 -30.85
CA LEU A 174 -8.95 3.11 -31.87
C LEU A 174 -10.11 2.61 -32.77
N ILE A 175 -11.23 2.25 -32.16
CA ILE A 175 -12.46 1.84 -32.90
C ILE A 175 -12.93 2.95 -33.84
N ALA A 176 -12.96 4.20 -33.36
CA ALA A 176 -13.36 5.34 -34.18
C ALA A 176 -12.41 5.53 -35.39
N SER A 177 -11.09 5.33 -35.19
CA SER A 177 -10.09 5.40 -36.26
C SER A 177 -10.28 4.31 -37.29
N PHE A 178 -10.53 3.06 -36.87
CA PHE A 178 -10.81 1.96 -37.81
C PHE A 178 -12.10 2.19 -38.58
N ARG A 179 -13.16 2.65 -37.94
CA ARG A 179 -14.43 2.97 -38.63
C ARG A 179 -14.25 4.06 -39.67
N LYS A 180 -13.47 5.11 -39.35
CA LYS A 180 -13.13 6.17 -40.32
C LYS A 180 -12.41 5.62 -41.54
N LYS A 181 -11.41 4.75 -41.33
CA LYS A 181 -10.65 4.13 -42.43
C LYS A 181 -11.49 3.14 -43.24
N ALA A 182 -12.36 2.37 -42.62
CA ALA A 182 -13.28 1.50 -43.32
C ALA A 182 -14.23 2.29 -44.23
N GLU A 183 -14.71 3.45 -43.80
CA GLU A 183 -15.55 4.31 -44.66
C GLU A 183 -14.74 4.96 -45.77
N GLU A 184 -13.48 5.39 -45.49
CA GLU A 184 -12.57 5.97 -46.51
C GLU A 184 -12.26 5.00 -47.67
N PHE A 185 -12.05 3.72 -47.34
CA PHE A 185 -11.63 2.72 -48.30
C PHE A 185 -12.74 1.79 -48.81
N LYS A 186 -14.02 2.07 -48.47
CA LYS A 186 -15.13 1.16 -48.82
C LYS A 186 -15.37 0.97 -50.33
N HIS A 187 -14.78 1.82 -51.15
CA HIS A 187 -14.89 1.76 -52.62
C HIS A 187 -13.59 1.30 -53.31
N ASP A 188 -12.58 0.95 -52.53
CA ASP A 188 -11.26 0.56 -53.05
C ASP A 188 -11.11 -0.98 -53.27
N ILE A 189 -12.26 -1.72 -53.18
CA ILE A 189 -12.34 -3.17 -53.38
C ILE A 189 -13.21 -3.47 -54.60
#